data_f116cc1313351261a9247e51de6c73c8
#
_entry.id   f116cc1313351261a9247e51de6c73c8
#
_cell.length_a   1.000
_cell.length_b   1.000
_cell.length_c   1.000
_cell.angle_alpha   90.00
_cell.angle_beta   90.00
_cell.angle_gamma   90.00
#
_symmetry.space_group_name_H-M   'P 1'
#
loop_
_entity.id
_entity.type
_entity.pdbx_description
1 polymer ?
#
loop_
_entity_poly.entity_id
_entity_poly.type
_entity_poly.pdbx_seq_one_letter_code
_entity_poly.pdbx_strand_id
1 'polypeptide(L)'
;MLETHYQLTDQGHAFENGSSVFLAQVREKSNGVLLCPSRIEAIRYSVYRLDHSDPAVRAVMEGHEEIPLVVEEVFFETPILDGLWDADSVGYNFRHEPIVATHPLFPTAGRHYLVEYRITLTDHPNDVIVRYRVQAI
;
A
#
# COMPACT_ATOMS: atom_id res chain seq x y z
N MET A 1 21.56 13.95 5.89
CA MET A 1 20.26 14.48 5.47
C MET A 1 19.13 13.69 6.13
N LEU A 2 18.17 14.40 6.61
CA LEU A 2 17.04 13.75 7.24
C LEU A 2 16.09 13.17 6.19
N GLU A 3 15.66 11.98 6.49
CA GLU A 3 14.68 11.31 5.70
C GLU A 3 13.30 11.92 5.93
N THR A 4 12.57 12.19 4.87
CA THR A 4 11.28 12.87 4.95
C THR A 4 10.15 12.05 4.34
N HIS A 5 10.34 10.76 4.16
CA HIS A 5 9.29 9.93 3.63
C HIS A 5 8.23 9.63 4.70
N TYR A 6 7.02 9.48 4.25
CA TYR A 6 5.93 8.96 5.06
C TYR A 6 5.99 7.45 5.12
N GLN A 7 5.69 6.92 6.28
CA GLN A 7 5.56 5.49 6.44
C GLN A 7 4.32 5.19 7.29
N LEU A 8 3.34 4.53 6.67
CA LEU A 8 2.17 4.02 7.35
C LEU A 8 2.23 2.50 7.31
N THR A 9 1.85 1.88 8.42
CA THR A 9 1.71 0.43 8.49
C THR A 9 0.38 0.10 9.12
N ASP A 10 -0.42 -0.68 8.42
CA ASP A 10 -1.67 -1.19 8.91
C ASP A 10 -1.65 -2.70 8.93
N GLN A 11 -2.54 -3.31 9.69
CA GLN A 11 -2.64 -4.75 9.81
C GLN A 11 -4.02 -5.22 9.40
N GLY A 12 -4.07 -6.36 8.74
CA GLY A 12 -5.32 -6.94 8.30
C GLY A 12 -5.22 -8.44 8.12
N HIS A 13 -6.32 -9.02 7.71
CA HIS A 13 -6.43 -10.44 7.42
C HIS A 13 -6.96 -10.62 6.00
N ALA A 14 -6.53 -11.71 5.36
CA ALA A 14 -7.05 -12.11 4.06
C ALA A 14 -7.20 -13.63 4.04
N PHE A 15 -8.10 -14.12 3.20
CA PHE A 15 -8.18 -15.57 2.98
C PHE A 15 -7.00 -16.03 2.13
N GLU A 16 -6.56 -17.26 2.37
CA GLU A 16 -5.56 -17.93 1.56
C GLU A 16 -5.97 -17.85 0.07
N ASN A 17 -5.02 -17.44 -0.78
CA ASN A 17 -5.24 -17.21 -2.21
C ASN A 17 -6.31 -16.16 -2.54
N GLY A 18 -6.76 -15.39 -1.55
CA GLY A 18 -7.72 -14.33 -1.75
C GLY A 18 -7.08 -13.03 -2.20
N SER A 19 -7.93 -12.07 -2.52
CA SER A 19 -7.53 -10.69 -2.80
C SER A 19 -7.94 -9.78 -1.66
N SER A 20 -7.38 -8.58 -1.63
CA SER A 20 -7.71 -7.57 -0.64
C SER A 20 -7.73 -6.20 -1.29
N VAL A 21 -8.59 -5.33 -0.77
CA VAL A 21 -8.61 -3.92 -1.15
C VAL A 21 -7.82 -3.15 -0.10
N PHE A 22 -6.82 -2.39 -0.56
CA PHE A 22 -5.99 -1.58 0.32
C PHE A 22 -6.42 -0.12 0.21
N LEU A 23 -6.73 0.48 1.35
CA LEU A 23 -7.19 1.86 1.44
C LEU A 23 -6.27 2.65 2.34
N ALA A 24 -6.07 3.93 2.02
CA ALA A 24 -5.32 4.84 2.89
C ALA A 24 -5.77 6.28 2.69
N GLN A 25 -5.60 7.08 3.74
CA GLN A 25 -5.62 8.52 3.66
C GLN A 25 -4.17 8.99 3.71
N VAL A 26 -3.65 9.41 2.56
CA VAL A 26 -2.25 9.79 2.43
C VAL A 26 -2.15 11.31 2.38
N ARG A 27 -1.34 11.88 3.27
CA ARG A 27 -1.14 13.33 3.37
C ARG A 27 0.32 13.67 3.16
N GLU A 28 0.58 14.87 2.64
CA GLU A 28 1.94 15.39 2.58
C GLU A 28 2.40 15.73 3.99
N LYS A 29 3.58 15.26 4.35
CA LYS A 29 4.11 15.46 5.69
C LYS A 29 4.38 16.93 6.01
N SER A 30 4.80 17.70 5.01
CA SER A 30 5.21 19.09 5.18
C SER A 30 4.06 20.02 5.55
N ASN A 31 2.84 19.73 5.09
CA ASN A 31 1.70 20.64 5.26
C ASN A 31 0.40 19.95 5.69
N GLY A 32 0.38 18.63 5.82
CA GLY A 32 -0.80 17.87 6.22
C GLY A 32 -1.93 17.82 5.19
N VAL A 33 -1.71 18.32 3.99
CA VAL A 33 -2.71 18.34 2.92
C VAL A 33 -2.77 16.95 2.27
N LEU A 34 -3.97 16.55 1.86
CA LEU A 34 -4.15 15.27 1.14
C LEU A 34 -3.30 15.27 -0.13
N LEU A 35 -2.60 14.16 -0.35
CA LEU A 35 -1.75 14.00 -1.52
C LEU A 35 -2.60 13.86 -2.77
N CYS A 36 -2.41 14.76 -3.73
CA CYS A 36 -3.16 14.77 -4.98
C CYS A 36 -2.43 14.00 -6.07
N PRO A 37 -3.15 13.39 -7.01
CA PRO A 37 -2.51 12.69 -8.15
C PRO A 37 -1.50 13.52 -8.91
N SER A 38 -1.74 14.82 -9.08
CA SER A 38 -0.84 15.72 -9.79
C SER A 38 0.54 15.88 -9.13
N ARG A 39 0.66 15.52 -7.86
CA ARG A 39 1.92 15.58 -7.12
C ARG A 39 2.71 14.29 -7.20
N ILE A 40 2.15 13.27 -7.82
CA ILE A 40 2.73 11.93 -7.86
C ILE A 40 3.32 11.68 -9.24
N GLU A 41 4.62 11.40 -9.29
CA GLU A 41 5.32 11.05 -10.52
C GLU A 41 5.11 9.59 -10.88
N ALA A 42 5.23 8.71 -9.89
CA ALA A 42 5.11 7.27 -10.08
C ALA A 42 4.69 6.58 -8.79
N ILE A 43 4.05 5.44 -8.93
CA ILE A 43 3.74 4.56 -7.81
C ILE A 43 3.98 3.11 -8.23
N ARG A 44 4.56 2.33 -7.34
CA ARG A 44 4.75 0.90 -7.54
C ARG A 44 4.51 0.15 -6.25
N TYR A 45 4.15 -1.13 -6.36
CA TYR A 45 3.95 -1.94 -5.18
C TYR A 45 4.78 -3.22 -5.24
N SER A 46 5.06 -3.74 -4.07
CA SER A 46 5.69 -5.05 -3.89
C SER A 46 5.00 -5.80 -2.77
N VAL A 47 5.00 -7.11 -2.86
CA VAL A 47 4.47 -7.99 -1.81
C VAL A 47 5.60 -8.90 -1.34
N TYR A 48 5.75 -8.99 -0.03
CA TYR A 48 6.79 -9.82 0.60
C TYR A 48 6.15 -10.83 1.53
N ARG A 49 6.71 -12.02 1.57
CA ARG A 49 6.41 -12.99 2.62
C ARG A 49 7.39 -12.75 3.76
N LEU A 50 6.86 -12.58 4.96
CA LEU A 50 7.68 -12.37 6.14
C LEU A 50 8.11 -13.71 6.74
N ASP A 51 9.32 -13.74 7.29
CA ASP A 51 9.80 -14.92 7.99
C ASP A 51 8.99 -15.12 9.27
N HIS A 52 8.68 -16.38 9.59
CA HIS A 52 7.85 -16.71 10.73
C HIS A 52 8.53 -16.36 12.07
N SER A 53 9.83 -16.53 12.15
CA SER A 53 10.61 -16.31 13.38
C SER A 53 11.28 -14.94 13.42
N ASP A 54 11.51 -14.31 12.26
CA ASP A 54 12.17 -13.01 12.18
C ASP A 54 11.49 -12.14 11.11
N PRO A 55 10.58 -11.23 11.52
CA PRO A 55 9.85 -10.37 10.57
C PRO A 55 10.76 -9.41 9.79
N ALA A 56 12.01 -9.22 10.18
CA ALA A 56 12.95 -8.41 9.41
C ALA A 56 13.45 -9.15 8.17
N VAL A 57 13.35 -10.47 8.15
CA VAL A 57 13.69 -11.29 7.00
C VAL A 57 12.45 -11.45 6.14
N ARG A 58 12.56 -11.07 4.86
CA ARG A 58 11.43 -11.13 3.94
C ARG A 58 11.86 -11.63 2.57
N ALA A 59 10.95 -12.27 1.86
CA ALA A 59 11.14 -12.75 0.50
C ALA A 59 10.06 -12.17 -0.40
N VAL A 60 10.45 -11.62 -1.55
CA VAL A 60 9.51 -11.05 -2.49
C VAL A 60 8.62 -12.14 -3.09
N MET A 61 7.33 -11.83 -3.27
CA MET A 61 6.38 -12.74 -3.89
C MET A 61 6.48 -12.64 -5.42
N GLU A 62 6.55 -13.79 -6.08
CA GLU A 62 6.63 -13.84 -7.54
C GLU A 62 5.46 -13.11 -8.19
N GLY A 63 5.76 -12.28 -9.18
CA GLY A 63 4.77 -11.51 -9.90
C GLY A 63 4.31 -10.23 -9.19
N HIS A 64 4.85 -9.93 -8.00
CA HIS A 64 4.46 -8.77 -7.20
C HIS A 64 5.68 -8.01 -6.68
N GLU A 65 6.68 -7.81 -7.54
CA GLU A 65 7.87 -7.03 -7.21
C GLU A 65 7.94 -5.77 -8.05
N GLU A 66 7.93 -4.60 -7.40
CA GLU A 66 8.08 -3.30 -8.05
C GLU A 66 7.11 -3.12 -9.23
N ILE A 67 5.86 -3.51 -9.04
CA ILE A 67 4.83 -3.44 -10.09
C ILE A 67 4.36 -2.00 -10.21
N PRO A 68 4.50 -1.36 -11.40
CA PRO A 68 4.04 0.01 -11.59
C PRO A 68 2.51 0.06 -11.65
N LEU A 69 1.95 1.13 -11.08
CA LEU A 69 0.52 1.39 -11.10
C LEU A 69 0.25 2.70 -11.82
N VAL A 70 -0.95 2.82 -12.38
CA VAL A 70 -1.42 4.08 -12.97
C VAL A 70 -1.93 4.96 -11.82
N VAL A 71 -1.32 6.14 -11.66
CA VAL A 71 -1.59 7.01 -10.52
C VAL A 71 -3.08 7.34 -10.39
N GLU A 72 -3.72 7.71 -11.49
CA GLU A 72 -5.12 8.14 -11.51
C GLU A 72 -6.11 7.01 -11.23
N GLU A 73 -5.66 5.77 -11.29
CA GLU A 73 -6.51 4.60 -10.98
C GLU A 73 -6.51 4.29 -9.49
N VAL A 74 -5.51 4.74 -8.74
CA VAL A 74 -5.35 4.39 -7.33
C VAL A 74 -5.39 5.59 -6.39
N PHE A 75 -5.11 6.80 -6.88
CA PHE A 75 -5.21 8.03 -6.10
C PHE A 75 -6.34 8.91 -6.60
N PHE A 76 -7.05 9.54 -5.67
CA PHE A 76 -8.21 10.37 -5.95
C PHE A 76 -7.94 11.81 -5.51
N GLU A 77 -8.34 12.76 -6.34
CA GLU A 77 -8.18 14.19 -6.04
C GLU A 77 -9.08 14.60 -4.87
N THR A 78 -10.29 14.04 -4.83
CA THR A 78 -11.24 14.24 -3.73
C THR A 78 -11.35 12.95 -2.94
N PRO A 79 -11.21 13.00 -1.60
CA PRO A 79 -11.32 11.79 -0.79
C PRO A 79 -12.70 11.16 -0.91
N ILE A 80 -12.74 9.84 -0.85
CA ILE A 80 -13.96 9.05 -0.95
C ILE A 80 -14.37 8.60 0.44
N LEU A 81 -15.62 8.89 0.80
CA LEU A 81 -16.20 8.45 2.06
C LEU A 81 -17.37 7.53 1.75
N ASP A 82 -17.18 6.24 1.94
CA ASP A 82 -18.19 5.22 1.66
C ASP A 82 -18.14 4.12 2.72
N GLY A 83 -18.87 3.03 2.49
CA GLY A 83 -18.96 1.92 3.43
C GLY A 83 -17.66 1.15 3.67
N LEU A 84 -16.63 1.38 2.88
CA LEU A 84 -15.32 0.75 3.04
C LEU A 84 -14.43 1.50 4.04
N TRP A 85 -14.85 2.68 4.49
CA TRP A 85 -14.02 3.54 5.34
C TRP A 85 -14.78 3.93 6.60
N ASP A 86 -14.21 3.58 7.75
CA ASP A 86 -14.79 3.88 9.06
C ASP A 86 -13.82 4.60 10.01
N ALA A 87 -12.63 4.94 9.53
CA ALA A 87 -11.60 5.56 10.37
C ALA A 87 -11.91 7.02 10.74
N ASP A 88 -12.54 7.77 9.84
CA ASP A 88 -12.91 9.16 10.09
C ASP A 88 -14.02 9.60 9.11
N SER A 89 -14.35 10.91 9.15
CA SER A 89 -15.38 11.50 8.29
C SER A 89 -14.79 12.16 7.02
N VAL A 90 -13.49 12.03 6.77
CA VAL A 90 -12.83 12.61 5.60
C VAL A 90 -12.81 11.64 4.43
N GLY A 91 -12.44 10.39 4.67
CA GLY A 91 -12.38 9.37 3.63
C GLY A 91 -10.95 9.03 3.20
N TYR A 92 -10.86 8.16 2.21
CA TYR A 92 -9.58 7.71 1.66
C TYR A 92 -9.30 8.37 0.32
N ASN A 93 -8.03 8.64 0.03
CA ASN A 93 -7.58 9.13 -1.27
C ASN A 93 -6.71 8.11 -2.03
N PHE A 94 -6.49 6.96 -1.43
CA PHE A 94 -5.76 5.85 -2.06
C PHE A 94 -6.57 4.56 -1.96
N ARG A 95 -6.68 3.85 -3.08
CA ARG A 95 -7.33 2.54 -3.14
C ARG A 95 -6.67 1.69 -4.19
N HIS A 96 -6.32 0.46 -3.82
CA HIS A 96 -5.79 -0.51 -4.77
C HIS A 96 -6.23 -1.92 -4.40
N GLU A 97 -6.63 -2.67 -5.41
CA GLU A 97 -6.90 -4.10 -5.28
C GLU A 97 -6.00 -4.85 -6.26
N PRO A 98 -4.94 -5.52 -5.77
CA PRO A 98 -4.03 -6.25 -6.65
C PRO A 98 -4.70 -7.38 -7.40
N ILE A 99 -4.23 -7.66 -8.60
CA ILE A 99 -4.72 -8.76 -9.44
C ILE A 99 -4.03 -10.05 -8.99
N VAL A 100 -4.81 -11.08 -8.69
CA VAL A 100 -4.31 -12.36 -8.18
C VAL A 100 -4.50 -13.53 -9.15
N ALA A 101 -5.01 -13.25 -10.36
CA ALA A 101 -5.40 -14.30 -11.31
C ALA A 101 -4.23 -15.20 -11.74
N THR A 102 -3.03 -14.64 -11.92
CA THR A 102 -1.85 -15.37 -12.36
C THR A 102 -0.85 -15.63 -11.24
N HIS A 103 -0.77 -14.72 -10.27
CA HIS A 103 0.16 -14.82 -9.15
C HIS A 103 -0.59 -14.49 -7.86
N PRO A 104 -0.74 -15.45 -6.95
CA PRO A 104 -1.43 -15.19 -5.70
C PRO A 104 -0.62 -14.23 -4.81
N LEU A 105 -1.33 -13.44 -4.02
CA LEU A 105 -0.72 -12.55 -3.02
C LEU A 105 -0.39 -13.28 -1.73
N PHE A 106 -1.32 -14.09 -1.25
CA PHE A 106 -1.28 -14.69 0.09
C PHE A 106 -1.52 -16.19 0.01
N PRO A 107 -0.57 -16.95 -0.56
CA PRO A 107 -0.83 -18.35 -0.91
C PRO A 107 -0.86 -19.32 0.27
N THR A 108 -0.35 -18.93 1.43
CA THR A 108 -0.20 -19.87 2.56
C THR A 108 -0.90 -19.35 3.80
N ALA A 109 -1.95 -20.06 4.24
CA ALA A 109 -2.65 -19.73 5.48
C ALA A 109 -1.70 -19.78 6.68
N GLY A 110 -1.88 -18.86 7.61
CA GLY A 110 -1.04 -18.72 8.81
C GLY A 110 0.22 -17.89 8.60
N ARG A 111 0.61 -17.58 7.38
CA ARG A 111 1.79 -16.76 7.09
C ARG A 111 1.43 -15.28 7.12
N HIS A 112 2.43 -14.48 7.40
CA HIS A 112 2.33 -13.02 7.37
C HIS A 112 2.99 -12.50 6.11
N TYR A 113 2.37 -11.47 5.55
CA TYR A 113 2.82 -10.80 4.32
C TYR A 113 2.88 -9.31 4.54
N LEU A 114 3.75 -8.65 3.78
CA LEU A 114 3.86 -7.20 3.76
C LEU A 114 3.56 -6.71 2.35
N VAL A 115 2.58 -5.83 2.23
CA VAL A 115 2.29 -5.13 0.97
C VAL A 115 2.83 -3.72 1.11
N GLU A 116 3.75 -3.33 0.23
CA GLU A 116 4.41 -2.04 0.31
C GLU A 116 4.17 -1.25 -0.96
N TYR A 117 3.66 -0.05 -0.80
CA TYR A 117 3.51 0.93 -1.89
C TYR A 117 4.57 2.01 -1.75
N ARG A 118 5.29 2.25 -2.83
CA ARG A 118 6.31 3.30 -2.89
C ARG A 118 5.87 4.36 -3.88
N ILE A 119 5.70 5.58 -3.39
CA ILE A 119 5.12 6.70 -4.11
C ILE A 119 6.21 7.75 -4.30
N THR A 120 6.56 8.01 -5.55
CA THR A 120 7.55 9.02 -5.92
C THR A 120 6.85 10.33 -6.23
N LEU A 121 7.24 11.39 -5.55
CA LEU A 121 6.65 12.72 -5.72
C LEU A 121 7.39 13.51 -6.80
N THR A 122 6.69 14.42 -7.47
CA THR A 122 7.23 15.16 -8.62
C THR A 122 8.35 16.13 -8.25
N ASP A 123 8.30 16.71 -7.06
CA ASP A 123 9.22 17.77 -6.64
C ASP A 123 9.84 17.54 -5.28
N HIS A 124 9.81 16.30 -4.81
CA HIS A 124 10.33 15.94 -3.50
C HIS A 124 11.31 14.76 -3.64
N PRO A 125 12.50 14.82 -3.02
CA PRO A 125 13.52 13.79 -3.20
C PRO A 125 13.22 12.48 -2.50
N ASN A 126 12.32 12.47 -1.52
CA ASN A 126 12.02 11.27 -0.75
C ASN A 126 10.67 10.71 -1.11
N ASP A 127 10.59 9.37 -1.18
CA ASP A 127 9.35 8.67 -1.47
C ASP A 127 8.43 8.65 -0.26
N VAL A 128 7.13 8.54 -0.52
CA VAL A 128 6.13 8.20 0.47
C VAL A 128 5.95 6.69 0.45
N ILE A 129 6.02 6.06 1.61
CA ILE A 129 5.90 4.61 1.72
C ILE A 129 4.69 4.27 2.58
N VAL A 130 3.79 3.45 2.01
CA VAL A 130 2.60 2.95 2.68
C VAL A 130 2.72 1.44 2.78
N ARG A 131 2.57 0.89 3.97
CA ARG A 131 2.73 -0.55 4.22
C ARG A 131 1.51 -1.13 4.90
N TYR A 132 1.20 -2.37 4.53
CA TYR A 132 0.14 -3.15 5.14
C TYR A 132 0.69 -4.52 5.54
N ARG A 133 0.47 -4.91 6.78
CA ARG A 133 0.72 -6.28 7.21
C ARG A 133 -0.55 -7.09 7.10
N VAL A 134 -0.46 -8.25 6.48
CA VAL A 134 -1.61 -9.11 6.23
C VAL A 134 -1.28 -10.52 6.71
N GLN A 135 -2.19 -11.11 7.48
CA GLN A 135 -2.11 -12.52 7.83
C GLN A 135 -3.11 -13.29 6.97
N ALA A 136 -2.64 -14.32 6.27
CA ALA A 136 -3.53 -15.22 5.54
C ALA A 136 -4.20 -16.20 6.49
N ILE A 137 -5.49 -16.39 6.30
CA ILE A 137 -6.30 -17.30 7.13
C ILE A 137 -6.98 -18.38 6.30
#